data_03e94128e7606e7edf44ef38d0a4c6d9
#
_entry.id   03e94128e7606e7edf44ef38d0a4c6d9
#
_cell.length_a   1.000
_cell.length_b   1.000
_cell.length_c   1.000
_cell.angle_alpha   90.00
_cell.angle_beta   90.00
_cell.angle_gamma   90.00
#
_symmetry.space_group_name_H-M   'P 1'
#
loop_
_entity.id
_entity.type
_entity.pdbx_description
1 polymer ?
#
loop_
_entity_poly.entity_id
_entity_poly.type
_entity_poly.pdbx_seq_one_letter_code
_entity_poly.pdbx_strand_id
1 'polypeptide(L)'
;MKSWRNPNRTMKTSFLRVCVSSAAAVSMMAAFFMASPSLRAADDLNALYQKGREAFHKGDFVTARAFLTQVAAANPGHPDTQNMLRYINAHAKQESTLKRDYAAVTLPKIDMQEVTLQEAVSGLRVLAKNASQGKVSPNVIIKGTTLGEKKLSLNLANVPLTEAIEYLAQLTGAKASYDKHAVILSEAAVAGTEVKEVAK
;
A
#
# COMPACT_ATOMS: atom_id res chain seq x y z
N MET A 1 19.52 40.58 36.42
CA MET A 1 20.78 41.16 35.91
C MET A 1 21.38 40.29 34.84
N LYS A 2 21.69 40.87 33.77
CA LYS A 2 22.46 40.60 32.56
C LYS A 2 21.64 40.37 31.31
N SER A 3 21.43 41.48 30.65
CA SER A 3 21.16 41.83 29.28
C SER A 3 22.18 41.21 28.31
N TRP A 4 21.68 40.62 27.22
CA TRP A 4 22.49 40.44 26.02
C TRP A 4 21.76 41.07 24.82
N ARG A 5 22.34 42.18 24.40
CA ARG A 5 22.01 42.95 23.20
C ARG A 5 22.57 42.27 21.97
N ASN A 6 21.78 42.22 20.91
CA ASN A 6 22.19 41.78 19.59
C ASN A 6 22.48 43.02 18.73
N PRO A 7 23.66 43.17 18.13
CA PRO A 7 23.92 44.26 17.22
C PRO A 7 23.65 43.90 15.78
N ASN A 8 22.88 44.76 15.13
CA ASN A 8 22.67 44.94 13.71
C ASN A 8 23.96 44.78 12.88
N ARG A 9 23.85 44.06 11.79
CA ARG A 9 24.77 44.16 10.67
C ARG A 9 24.05 44.50 9.40
N THR A 10 24.02 45.78 9.12
CA THR A 10 23.69 46.38 7.83
C THR A 10 24.76 45.99 6.80
N MET A 11 24.34 45.41 5.68
CA MET A 11 25.17 45.38 4.48
C MET A 11 24.56 46.20 3.36
N LYS A 12 25.40 47.12 2.95
CA LYS A 12 25.16 48.18 1.99
C LYS A 12 24.90 47.67 0.57
N THR A 13 23.93 48.29 -0.04
CA THR A 13 23.66 48.32 -1.47
C THR A 13 24.83 48.86 -2.27
N SER A 14 25.20 48.16 -3.31
CA SER A 14 25.99 48.76 -4.41
C SER A 14 25.17 48.73 -5.68
N PHE A 15 24.80 49.94 -6.05
CA PHE A 15 24.26 50.29 -7.36
C PHE A 15 25.36 50.18 -8.42
N LEU A 16 25.10 49.43 -9.46
CA LEU A 16 25.77 49.67 -10.74
C LEU A 16 24.73 49.85 -11.84
N ARG A 17 24.58 51.10 -12.23
CA ARG A 17 23.88 51.52 -13.44
C ARG A 17 24.81 51.21 -14.62
N VAL A 18 24.29 50.49 -15.60
CA VAL A 18 24.79 50.56 -16.95
C VAL A 18 23.60 50.86 -17.88
N CYS A 19 23.58 52.10 -18.31
CA CYS A 19 22.84 52.55 -19.49
C CYS A 19 23.64 52.16 -20.71
N VAL A 20 23.09 51.53 -21.70
CA VAL A 20 23.39 51.80 -23.11
C VAL A 20 22.16 51.47 -23.96
N SER A 21 21.76 52.47 -24.68
CA SER A 21 20.79 52.60 -25.74
C SER A 21 21.09 51.71 -26.96
N SER A 22 20.07 51.25 -27.64
CA SER A 22 19.71 51.68 -28.99
C SER A 22 18.76 50.71 -29.69
N ALA A 23 17.81 51.31 -30.28
CA ALA A 23 16.78 50.88 -31.20
C ALA A 23 17.21 49.85 -32.26
N ALA A 24 16.31 48.89 -32.51
CA ALA A 24 15.89 48.53 -33.87
C ALA A 24 14.66 47.61 -33.80
N ALA A 25 13.61 48.07 -34.41
CA ALA A 25 12.36 47.36 -34.65
C ALA A 25 12.59 46.20 -35.60
N VAL A 26 12.10 44.99 -35.24
CA VAL A 26 11.59 44.04 -36.23
C VAL A 26 10.39 43.33 -35.62
N SER A 27 9.23 43.71 -36.13
CA SER A 27 7.95 43.07 -35.99
C SER A 27 8.05 41.65 -36.55
N MET A 28 7.94 40.64 -35.69
CA MET A 28 7.66 39.27 -36.11
C MET A 28 6.58 38.74 -35.19
N MET A 29 5.35 38.89 -35.67
CA MET A 29 4.12 38.37 -35.11
C MET A 29 4.14 36.86 -35.28
N ALA A 30 4.79 36.15 -34.34
CA ALA A 30 4.62 34.73 -34.20
C ALA A 30 3.36 34.52 -33.35
N ALA A 31 2.27 34.19 -34.01
CA ALA A 31 1.07 33.67 -33.38
C ALA A 31 1.45 32.36 -32.66
N PHE A 32 1.84 32.47 -31.37
CA PHE A 32 1.98 31.36 -30.50
C PHE A 32 0.58 30.80 -30.20
N PHE A 33 0.17 29.83 -31.02
CA PHE A 33 -1.02 29.03 -30.75
C PHE A 33 -0.77 28.33 -29.40
N MET A 34 -1.17 28.97 -28.30
CA MET A 34 -1.24 28.34 -26.98
C MET A 34 -2.29 27.24 -27.05
N ALA A 35 -1.85 26.05 -27.46
CA ALA A 35 -2.61 24.83 -27.26
C ALA A 35 -2.84 24.70 -25.74
N SER A 36 -4.06 24.97 -25.30
CA SER A 36 -4.47 24.94 -23.91
C SER A 36 -4.25 23.53 -23.34
N PRO A 37 -3.37 23.32 -22.34
CA PRO A 37 -3.12 21.98 -21.79
C PRO A 37 -4.25 21.44 -20.91
N SER A 38 -5.33 22.21 -20.74
CA SER A 38 -6.39 21.93 -19.77
C SER A 38 -7.31 20.77 -20.12
N LEU A 39 -7.50 20.44 -21.40
CA LEU A 39 -8.35 19.31 -21.80
C LEU A 39 -7.67 17.95 -21.55
N ARG A 40 -6.37 17.86 -21.77
CA ARG A 40 -5.62 16.63 -21.55
C ARG A 40 -5.51 16.25 -20.08
N ALA A 41 -5.37 17.26 -19.21
CA ALA A 41 -5.28 17.02 -17.76
C ALA A 41 -6.58 16.50 -17.13
N ALA A 42 -7.74 16.87 -17.69
CA ALA A 42 -9.04 16.39 -17.21
C ALA A 42 -9.29 14.93 -17.61
N ASP A 43 -8.90 14.55 -18.83
CA ASP A 43 -9.02 13.16 -19.31
C ASP A 43 -8.07 12.25 -18.55
N ASP A 44 -6.85 12.68 -18.27
CA ASP A 44 -5.87 11.94 -17.47
C ASP A 44 -6.36 11.76 -16.03
N LEU A 45 -7.01 12.76 -15.44
CA LEU A 45 -7.55 12.70 -14.08
C LEU A 45 -8.71 11.71 -13.99
N ASN A 46 -9.60 11.72 -14.98
CA ASN A 46 -10.71 10.76 -15.05
C ASN A 46 -10.19 9.33 -15.22
N ALA A 47 -9.19 9.13 -16.07
CA ALA A 47 -8.55 7.83 -16.24
C ALA A 47 -7.91 7.32 -14.93
N LEU A 48 -7.25 8.19 -14.17
CA LEU A 48 -6.70 7.85 -12.85
C LEU A 48 -7.81 7.49 -11.86
N TYR A 49 -8.91 8.24 -11.86
CA TYR A 49 -10.06 7.92 -11.02
C TYR A 49 -10.66 6.55 -11.33
N GLN A 50 -10.85 6.22 -12.62
CA GLN A 50 -11.37 4.91 -13.02
C GLN A 50 -10.44 3.77 -12.61
N LYS A 51 -9.13 3.91 -12.79
CA LYS A 51 -8.14 2.92 -12.31
C LYS A 51 -8.18 2.75 -10.80
N GLY A 52 -8.27 3.86 -10.06
CA GLY A 52 -8.37 3.82 -8.61
C GLY A 52 -9.66 3.15 -8.12
N ARG A 53 -10.78 3.45 -8.78
CA ARG A 53 -12.09 2.84 -8.49
C ARG A 53 -12.10 1.34 -8.81
N GLU A 54 -11.54 0.93 -9.93
CA GLU A 54 -11.42 -0.48 -10.32
C GLU A 54 -10.57 -1.27 -9.32
N ALA A 55 -9.41 -0.74 -8.94
CA ALA A 55 -8.56 -1.34 -7.91
C ALA A 55 -9.30 -1.43 -6.55
N PHE A 56 -10.08 -0.41 -6.18
CA PHE A 56 -10.89 -0.41 -4.97
C PHE A 56 -11.91 -1.55 -4.97
N HIS A 57 -12.64 -1.74 -6.06
CA HIS A 57 -13.63 -2.83 -6.19
C HIS A 57 -12.99 -4.23 -6.20
N LYS A 58 -11.76 -4.35 -6.69
CA LYS A 58 -10.97 -5.59 -6.61
C LYS A 58 -10.39 -5.86 -5.21
N GLY A 59 -10.52 -4.91 -4.28
CA GLY A 59 -9.93 -5.00 -2.94
C GLY A 59 -8.42 -4.71 -2.90
N ASP A 60 -7.83 -4.26 -4.00
CA ASP A 60 -6.44 -3.81 -4.04
C ASP A 60 -6.33 -2.37 -3.53
N PHE A 61 -6.38 -2.25 -2.19
CA PHE A 61 -6.39 -0.95 -1.54
C PHE A 61 -5.05 -0.20 -1.64
N VAL A 62 -3.96 -0.90 -1.89
CA VAL A 62 -2.63 -0.27 -2.08
C VAL A 62 -2.62 0.50 -3.40
N THR A 63 -2.97 -0.18 -4.50
CA THR A 63 -3.06 0.43 -5.83
C THR A 63 -4.17 1.48 -5.90
N ALA A 64 -5.34 1.20 -5.31
CA ALA A 64 -6.44 2.15 -5.23
C ALA A 64 -6.02 3.45 -4.54
N ARG A 65 -5.32 3.36 -3.40
CA ARG A 65 -4.81 4.53 -2.67
C ARG A 65 -3.86 5.35 -3.53
N ALA A 66 -2.94 4.71 -4.25
CA ALA A 66 -1.95 5.41 -5.08
C ALA A 66 -2.63 6.28 -6.15
N PHE A 67 -3.62 5.75 -6.85
CA PHE A 67 -4.36 6.50 -7.87
C PHE A 67 -5.31 7.55 -7.26
N LEU A 68 -6.10 7.17 -6.26
CA LEU A 68 -7.09 8.07 -5.65
C LEU A 68 -6.43 9.27 -4.92
N THR A 69 -5.22 9.10 -4.39
CA THR A 69 -4.47 10.21 -3.78
C THR A 69 -4.08 11.25 -4.82
N GLN A 70 -3.69 10.83 -6.04
CA GLN A 70 -3.40 11.75 -7.14
C GLN A 70 -4.65 12.51 -7.57
N VAL A 71 -5.79 11.81 -7.66
CA VAL A 71 -7.09 12.43 -7.95
C VAL A 71 -7.48 13.45 -6.87
N ALA A 72 -7.32 13.11 -5.59
CA ALA A 72 -7.61 14.01 -4.48
C ALA A 72 -6.69 15.25 -4.43
N ALA A 73 -5.43 15.09 -4.85
CA ALA A 73 -4.49 16.21 -4.96
C ALA A 73 -4.90 17.20 -6.05
N ALA A 74 -5.40 16.72 -7.19
CA ALA A 74 -5.85 17.54 -8.30
C ALA A 74 -7.29 18.11 -8.09
N ASN A 75 -8.16 17.33 -7.44
CA ASN A 75 -9.55 17.71 -7.13
C ASN A 75 -9.92 17.33 -5.69
N PRO A 76 -9.58 18.17 -4.71
CA PRO A 76 -9.86 17.91 -3.30
C PRO A 76 -11.36 17.80 -2.97
N GLY A 77 -12.21 18.41 -3.80
CA GLY A 77 -13.67 18.40 -3.62
C GLY A 77 -14.41 17.18 -4.15
N HIS A 78 -13.71 16.18 -4.71
CA HIS A 78 -14.36 15.01 -5.29
C HIS A 78 -14.88 14.05 -4.19
N PRO A 79 -16.21 13.97 -3.95
CA PRO A 79 -16.76 13.28 -2.77
C PRO A 79 -16.48 11.78 -2.78
N ASP A 80 -16.60 11.12 -3.93
CA ASP A 80 -16.39 9.68 -4.04
C ASP A 80 -14.94 9.30 -3.76
N THR A 81 -13.98 10.08 -4.25
CA THR A 81 -12.56 9.88 -3.98
C THR A 81 -12.27 9.99 -2.49
N GLN A 82 -12.83 11.00 -1.83
CA GLN A 82 -12.66 11.20 -0.38
C GLN A 82 -13.29 10.05 0.43
N ASN A 83 -14.44 9.56 0.02
CA ASN A 83 -15.12 8.44 0.67
C ASN A 83 -14.31 7.14 0.53
N MET A 84 -13.81 6.85 -0.68
CA MET A 84 -12.95 5.69 -0.92
C MET A 84 -11.64 5.77 -0.13
N LEU A 85 -10.98 6.92 -0.08
CA LEU A 85 -9.76 7.10 0.70
C LEU A 85 -10.00 6.95 2.21
N ARG A 86 -11.13 7.47 2.72
CA ARG A 86 -11.51 7.25 4.14
C ARG A 86 -11.73 5.77 4.45
N TYR A 87 -12.42 5.06 3.56
CA TYR A 87 -12.62 3.62 3.69
C TYR A 87 -11.28 2.86 3.70
N ILE A 88 -10.40 3.14 2.73
CA ILE A 88 -9.07 2.53 2.63
C ILE A 88 -8.25 2.81 3.90
N ASN A 89 -8.28 4.05 4.40
CA ASN A 89 -7.54 4.43 5.60
C ASN A 89 -8.08 3.73 6.86
N ALA A 90 -9.39 3.57 6.96
CA ALA A 90 -10.01 2.83 8.06
C ALA A 90 -9.62 1.34 8.03
N HIS A 91 -9.64 0.73 6.85
CA HIS A 91 -9.19 -0.66 6.67
C HIS A 91 -7.71 -0.84 6.99
N ALA A 92 -6.84 0.01 6.47
CA ALA A 92 -5.41 -0.06 6.75
C ALA A 92 -5.08 0.11 8.25
N LYS A 93 -5.85 0.94 8.96
CA LYS A 93 -5.70 1.10 10.40
C LYS A 93 -6.10 -0.17 11.16
N GLN A 94 -7.15 -0.84 10.73
CA GLN A 94 -7.63 -2.08 11.35
C GLN A 94 -6.68 -3.25 11.07
N GLU A 95 -6.23 -3.39 9.81
CA GLU A 95 -5.22 -4.37 9.41
C GLU A 95 -3.93 -4.20 10.24
N SER A 96 -3.45 -2.96 10.39
CA SER A 96 -2.25 -2.67 11.16
C SER A 96 -2.38 -3.02 12.65
N THR A 97 -3.59 -2.95 13.21
CA THR A 97 -3.85 -3.30 14.62
C THR A 97 -3.77 -4.81 14.83
N LEU A 98 -4.48 -5.61 14.02
CA LEU A 98 -4.43 -7.06 14.10
C LEU A 98 -3.02 -7.60 13.85
N LYS A 99 -2.35 -7.08 12.83
CA LYS A 99 -0.97 -7.45 12.51
C LYS A 99 -0.03 -7.15 13.66
N ARG A 100 -0.18 -6.00 14.32
CA ARG A 100 0.61 -5.62 15.49
C ARG A 100 0.35 -6.54 16.69
N ASP A 101 -0.91 -6.87 16.94
CA ASP A 101 -1.29 -7.73 18.07
C ASP A 101 -0.74 -9.16 17.87
N TYR A 102 -0.71 -9.65 16.64
CA TYR A 102 -0.11 -10.95 16.32
C TYR A 102 1.43 -10.89 16.32
N ALA A 103 2.04 -9.77 15.92
CA ALA A 103 3.49 -9.58 15.98
C ALA A 103 4.01 -9.56 17.43
N ALA A 104 3.19 -9.17 18.39
CA ALA A 104 3.55 -9.20 19.80
C ALA A 104 3.62 -10.61 20.40
N VAL A 105 3.09 -11.63 19.71
CA VAL A 105 3.10 -13.02 20.15
C VAL A 105 4.26 -13.76 19.50
N THR A 106 5.27 -14.11 20.28
CA THR A 106 6.40 -14.92 19.80
C THR A 106 6.15 -16.38 20.08
N LEU A 107 6.27 -17.22 19.06
CA LEU A 107 6.12 -18.67 19.13
C LEU A 107 7.48 -19.31 19.43
N PRO A 108 7.62 -20.09 20.51
CA PRO A 108 8.91 -20.60 20.95
C PRO A 108 9.48 -21.65 19.98
N LYS A 109 8.64 -22.56 19.51
CA LYS A 109 9.00 -23.58 18.53
C LYS A 109 7.79 -23.99 17.71
N ILE A 110 7.98 -24.07 16.42
CA ILE A 110 7.05 -24.66 15.44
C ILE A 110 7.79 -25.81 14.78
N ASP A 111 7.25 -27.01 14.85
CA ASP A 111 7.80 -28.21 14.20
C ASP A 111 6.63 -28.97 13.57
N MET A 112 6.50 -28.85 12.28
CA MET A 112 5.43 -29.43 11.48
C MET A 112 6.06 -30.12 10.27
N GLN A 113 5.75 -31.39 10.05
CA GLN A 113 6.29 -32.17 8.94
C GLN A 113 5.15 -32.82 8.17
N GLU A 114 5.13 -32.60 6.87
CA GLU A 114 4.14 -33.14 5.94
C GLU A 114 2.66 -32.93 6.35
N VAL A 115 2.37 -31.84 7.04
CA VAL A 115 1.03 -31.50 7.46
C VAL A 115 0.30 -30.69 6.37
N THR A 116 -1.02 -30.79 6.33
CA THR A 116 -1.82 -29.94 5.45
C THR A 116 -1.84 -28.51 5.99
N LEU A 117 -2.10 -27.52 5.11
CA LEU A 117 -2.22 -26.13 5.55
C LEU A 117 -3.31 -25.97 6.61
N GLN A 118 -4.41 -26.71 6.51
CA GLN A 118 -5.50 -26.67 7.48
C GLN A 118 -5.06 -27.17 8.86
N GLU A 119 -4.28 -28.25 8.91
CA GLU A 119 -3.70 -28.77 10.14
C GLU A 119 -2.65 -27.81 10.71
N ALA A 120 -1.80 -27.25 9.85
CA ALA A 120 -0.80 -26.25 10.24
C ALA A 120 -1.42 -25.02 10.88
N VAL A 121 -2.49 -24.48 10.29
CA VAL A 121 -3.25 -23.35 10.85
C VAL A 121 -3.87 -23.72 12.21
N SER A 122 -4.39 -24.93 12.34
CA SER A 122 -4.97 -25.43 13.60
C SER A 122 -3.90 -25.55 14.69
N GLY A 123 -2.75 -26.12 14.35
CA GLY A 123 -1.58 -26.20 15.23
C GLY A 123 -1.07 -24.83 15.65
N LEU A 124 -0.96 -23.91 14.69
CA LEU A 124 -0.53 -22.53 14.95
C LEU A 124 -1.47 -21.81 15.93
N ARG A 125 -2.79 -22.05 15.84
CA ARG A 125 -3.78 -21.51 16.77
C ARG A 125 -3.54 -21.98 18.20
N VAL A 126 -3.25 -23.26 18.38
CA VAL A 126 -2.96 -23.83 19.70
C VAL A 126 -1.66 -23.26 20.26
N LEU A 127 -0.60 -23.20 19.44
CA LEU A 127 0.69 -22.63 19.85
C LEU A 127 0.57 -21.15 20.24
N ALA A 128 -0.15 -20.36 19.46
CA ALA A 128 -0.36 -18.94 19.74
C ALA A 128 -1.17 -18.72 21.01
N LYS A 129 -2.22 -19.54 21.23
CA LYS A 129 -3.01 -19.48 22.47
C LYS A 129 -2.16 -19.80 23.70
N ASN A 130 -1.29 -20.80 23.61
CA ASN A 130 -0.40 -21.17 24.69
C ASN A 130 0.66 -20.08 24.93
N ALA A 131 1.32 -19.59 23.88
CA ALA A 131 2.33 -18.55 23.97
C ALA A 131 1.79 -17.21 24.52
N SER A 132 0.54 -16.87 24.18
CA SER A 132 -0.13 -15.66 24.64
C SER A 132 -0.91 -15.80 25.97
N GLN A 133 -0.83 -16.97 26.62
CA GLN A 133 -1.63 -17.28 27.82
C GLN A 133 -3.15 -17.09 27.57
N GLY A 134 -3.61 -17.47 26.40
CA GLY A 134 -5.02 -17.41 26.00
C GLY A 134 -5.49 -16.03 25.51
N LYS A 135 -4.64 -15.00 25.52
CA LYS A 135 -5.01 -13.64 25.10
C LYS A 135 -5.21 -13.50 23.59
N VAL A 136 -4.44 -14.24 22.81
CA VAL A 136 -4.48 -14.20 21.34
C VAL A 136 -4.82 -15.57 20.79
N SER A 137 -5.91 -15.65 20.04
CA SER A 137 -6.30 -16.84 19.28
C SER A 137 -6.43 -16.44 17.81
N PRO A 138 -5.47 -16.79 16.96
CA PRO A 138 -5.49 -16.35 15.57
C PRO A 138 -6.67 -16.95 14.83
N ASN A 139 -7.43 -16.08 14.17
CA ASN A 139 -8.49 -16.47 13.28
C ASN A 139 -7.97 -16.42 11.84
N VAL A 140 -7.70 -17.60 11.26
CA VAL A 140 -7.18 -17.73 9.90
C VAL A 140 -8.23 -18.42 9.04
N ILE A 141 -8.58 -17.77 7.94
CA ILE A 141 -9.55 -18.25 6.95
C ILE A 141 -8.81 -18.62 5.69
N ILE A 142 -8.97 -19.85 5.22
CA ILE A 142 -8.39 -20.35 3.98
C ILE A 142 -9.44 -20.21 2.88
N LYS A 143 -9.13 -19.40 1.85
CA LYS A 143 -9.97 -19.27 0.64
C LYS A 143 -9.43 -20.18 -0.46
N GLY A 144 -10.24 -21.13 -0.87
CA GLY A 144 -9.91 -22.14 -1.89
C GLY A 144 -9.87 -23.54 -1.29
N THR A 145 -10.50 -24.47 -1.96
CA THR A 145 -10.59 -25.88 -1.51
C THR A 145 -9.23 -26.59 -1.65
N THR A 146 -8.51 -26.30 -2.73
CA THR A 146 -7.20 -26.92 -3.01
C THR A 146 -6.08 -26.40 -2.11
N LEU A 147 -6.21 -25.15 -1.63
CA LEU A 147 -5.20 -24.52 -0.79
C LEU A 147 -5.07 -25.21 0.57
N GLY A 148 -6.19 -25.59 1.17
CA GLY A 148 -6.23 -26.22 2.49
C GLY A 148 -5.57 -27.61 2.54
N GLU A 149 -5.56 -28.31 1.43
CA GLU A 149 -5.02 -29.67 1.31
C GLU A 149 -3.52 -29.72 0.96
N LYS A 150 -2.92 -28.57 0.63
CA LYS A 150 -1.49 -28.49 0.32
C LYS A 150 -0.66 -28.88 1.52
N LYS A 151 0.22 -29.87 1.31
CA LYS A 151 1.17 -30.33 2.32
C LYS A 151 2.36 -29.39 2.42
N LEU A 152 2.82 -29.16 3.62
CA LEU A 152 3.97 -28.33 3.92
C LEU A 152 4.75 -28.90 5.11
N SER A 153 6.03 -28.54 5.18
CA SER A 153 6.88 -28.78 6.32
C SER A 153 7.48 -27.46 6.77
N LEU A 154 7.42 -27.18 8.07
CA LEU A 154 7.87 -25.93 8.65
C LEU A 154 8.53 -26.18 9.99
N ASN A 155 9.80 -25.77 10.12
CA ASN A 155 10.54 -25.83 11.37
C ASN A 155 11.10 -24.43 11.68
N LEU A 156 10.54 -23.77 12.69
CA LEU A 156 10.91 -22.42 13.10
C LEU A 156 11.03 -22.35 14.62
N ALA A 157 11.89 -21.46 15.11
CA ALA A 157 12.05 -21.20 16.53
C ALA A 157 12.10 -19.68 16.79
N ASN A 158 11.44 -19.24 17.85
CA ASN A 158 11.40 -17.84 18.31
C ASN A 158 10.92 -16.84 17.23
N VAL A 159 9.82 -17.17 16.55
CA VAL A 159 9.28 -16.38 15.44
C VAL A 159 7.97 -15.70 15.85
N PRO A 160 7.77 -14.41 15.50
CA PRO A 160 6.48 -13.75 15.66
C PRO A 160 5.36 -14.49 14.92
N LEU A 161 4.17 -14.51 15.51
CA LEU A 161 3.01 -15.18 14.91
C LEU A 161 2.69 -14.67 13.50
N THR A 162 2.89 -13.37 13.23
CA THR A 162 2.71 -12.78 11.90
C THR A 162 3.62 -13.40 10.86
N GLU A 163 4.90 -13.54 11.19
CA GLU A 163 5.89 -14.14 10.29
C GLU A 163 5.60 -15.62 10.05
N ALA A 164 5.21 -16.37 11.11
CA ALA A 164 4.81 -17.76 10.96
C ALA A 164 3.64 -17.91 9.97
N ILE A 165 2.64 -17.03 10.02
CA ILE A 165 1.52 -17.03 9.08
C ILE A 165 2.00 -16.67 7.66
N GLU A 166 2.89 -15.70 7.52
CA GLU A 166 3.45 -15.30 6.22
C GLU A 166 4.29 -16.46 5.60
N TYR A 167 5.06 -17.19 6.38
CA TYR A 167 5.78 -18.38 5.90
C TYR A 167 4.83 -19.48 5.45
N LEU A 168 3.76 -19.76 6.20
CA LEU A 168 2.73 -20.71 5.75
C LEU A 168 2.12 -20.31 4.41
N ALA A 169 1.83 -19.03 4.25
CA ALA A 169 1.30 -18.50 2.99
C ALA A 169 2.31 -18.68 1.84
N GLN A 170 3.57 -18.34 2.05
CA GLN A 170 4.62 -18.47 1.03
C GLN A 170 4.83 -19.93 0.60
N LEU A 171 4.93 -20.86 1.55
CA LEU A 171 5.15 -22.28 1.27
C LEU A 171 4.00 -22.91 0.46
N THR A 172 2.78 -22.41 0.66
CA THR A 172 1.60 -22.90 -0.06
C THR A 172 1.28 -22.13 -1.34
N GLY A 173 2.05 -21.05 -1.64
CA GLY A 173 1.76 -20.16 -2.77
C GLY A 173 0.52 -19.30 -2.54
N ALA A 174 0.18 -19.06 -1.28
CA ALA A 174 -0.91 -18.18 -0.89
C ALA A 174 -0.42 -16.76 -0.59
N LYS A 175 -1.35 -15.82 -0.56
CA LYS A 175 -1.15 -14.47 -0.04
C LYS A 175 -1.93 -14.32 1.27
N ALA A 176 -1.24 -13.86 2.31
CA ALA A 176 -1.88 -13.50 3.57
C ALA A 176 -2.41 -12.05 3.50
N SER A 177 -3.66 -11.87 3.87
CA SER A 177 -4.30 -10.55 3.99
C SER A 177 -4.89 -10.42 5.39
N TYR A 178 -4.54 -9.36 6.10
CA TYR A 178 -5.00 -9.10 7.45
C TYR A 178 -6.26 -8.23 7.38
N ASP A 179 -7.39 -8.80 7.75
CA ASP A 179 -8.65 -8.07 7.89
C ASP A 179 -8.89 -7.71 9.36
N LYS A 180 -10.00 -7.05 9.66
CA LYS A 180 -10.36 -6.57 11.00
C LYS A 180 -10.34 -7.66 12.07
N HIS A 181 -10.80 -8.86 11.74
CA HIS A 181 -11.03 -9.95 12.69
C HIS A 181 -10.39 -11.27 12.30
N ALA A 182 -9.77 -11.35 11.12
CA ALA A 182 -9.20 -12.58 10.60
C ALA A 182 -8.04 -12.31 9.64
N VAL A 183 -7.16 -13.28 9.51
CA VAL A 183 -6.19 -13.36 8.42
C VAL A 183 -6.77 -14.24 7.33
N ILE A 184 -6.81 -13.75 6.12
CA ILE A 184 -7.32 -14.48 4.96
C ILE A 184 -6.13 -14.97 4.15
N LEU A 185 -6.00 -16.28 4.00
CA LEU A 185 -5.08 -16.91 3.09
C LEU A 185 -5.82 -17.21 1.78
N SER A 186 -5.44 -16.55 0.71
CA SER A 186 -6.00 -16.75 -0.64
C SER A 186 -4.90 -17.15 -1.61
N GLU A 187 -5.23 -17.91 -2.63
CA GLU A 187 -4.29 -18.19 -3.71
C GLU A 187 -3.75 -16.87 -4.25
N ALA A 188 -2.41 -16.76 -4.36
CA ALA A 188 -1.82 -15.63 -5.05
C ALA A 188 -2.30 -15.69 -6.50
N ALA A 189 -2.98 -14.64 -6.96
CA ALA A 189 -3.35 -14.52 -8.37
C ALA A 189 -2.04 -14.63 -9.16
N VAL A 190 -1.89 -15.72 -9.92
CA VAL A 190 -0.77 -15.91 -10.84
C VAL A 190 -0.90 -14.77 -11.84
N ALA A 191 -0.02 -13.77 -11.75
CA ALA A 191 0.02 -12.70 -12.73
C ALA A 191 0.27 -13.35 -14.10
N GLY A 192 -0.82 -13.47 -14.89
CA GLY A 192 -0.85 -13.68 -16.30
C GLY A 192 0.16 -14.66 -16.90
N THR A 193 -0.20 -15.94 -16.95
CA THR A 193 0.15 -16.73 -18.13
C THR A 193 -1.16 -16.92 -18.90
N GLU A 194 -1.48 -15.95 -19.76
CA GLU A 194 -2.40 -16.19 -20.87
C GLU A 194 -1.81 -17.36 -21.68
N VAL A 195 -2.31 -18.56 -21.44
CA VAL A 195 -2.15 -19.66 -22.37
C VAL A 195 -3.02 -19.28 -23.56
N LYS A 196 -2.40 -18.71 -24.57
CA LYS A 196 -2.96 -18.55 -25.89
C LYS A 196 -3.23 -19.96 -26.42
N GLU A 197 -4.48 -20.40 -26.30
CA GLU A 197 -4.97 -21.61 -26.95
C GLU A 197 -4.86 -21.36 -28.45
N VAL A 198 -3.85 -22.00 -29.07
CA VAL A 198 -3.71 -22.04 -30.51
C VAL A 198 -4.75 -23.05 -31.01
N ALA A 199 -5.88 -22.56 -31.45
CA ALA A 199 -6.85 -23.33 -32.20
C ALA A 199 -6.19 -23.85 -33.50
N LYS A 200 -6.21 -25.16 -33.66
CA LYS A 200 -5.81 -25.88 -34.86
C LYS A 200 -7.06 -26.18 -35.69
#